data_18c29d57784b4feac15c2996af075857
#
_entry.id   18c29d57784b4feac15c2996af075857
#
_cell.length_a   1.000
_cell.length_b   1.000
_cell.length_c   1.000
_cell.angle_alpha   90.00
_cell.angle_beta   90.00
_cell.angle_gamma   90.00
#
_symmetry.space_group_name_H-M   'P 1'
#
loop_
_entity.id
_entity.type
_entity.pdbx_description
1 polymer ?
#
loop_
_entity_poly.entity_id
_entity_poly.type
_entity_poly.pdbx_seq_one_letter_code
_entity_poly.pdbx_strand_id
1 'polypeptide(L)'
;MAMTSASNDIEVFDNPHPRRDYLIEHVVHEFTSVCPKTGQPDFATMHIRYNPGPSCIELKSLKLYLQTFRDEGIFYEDVTNVILDTLAAACRPKWMELRTEWSVRGGIHSVIVAAHGQRSV
;
A
#
# COMPACT_ATOMS: atom_id res chain seq x y z
N MET A 1 -0.22 6.05 18.87
CA MET A 1 0.06 6.17 18.35
C MET A 1 0.76 6.11 17.94
N ALA A 2 1.06 6.13 18.13
CA ALA A 2 1.71 6.39 17.61
C ALA A 2 2.09 5.89 16.75
N MET A 3 2.00 5.30 16.63
CA MET A 3 2.41 5.00 15.70
C MET A 3 2.17 5.60 14.72
N THR A 4 1.86 6.13 15.05
CA THR A 4 1.40 6.90 14.13
C THR A 4 2.31 7.71 13.37
N SER A 5 3.34 8.26 13.96
CA SER A 5 4.28 9.04 13.19
C SER A 5 4.97 8.20 12.15
N ALA A 6 5.32 6.97 12.48
CA ALA A 6 5.95 6.10 11.51
C ALA A 6 5.07 5.87 10.30
N SER A 7 3.76 5.70 10.51
CA SER A 7 2.83 5.46 9.41
C SER A 7 2.64 6.68 8.55
N ASN A 8 3.00 7.87 9.05
CA ASN A 8 2.87 9.11 8.30
C ASN A 8 4.17 9.57 7.66
N ASP A 9 5.22 8.78 7.79
CA ASP A 9 6.55 9.17 7.34
C ASP A 9 6.88 8.68 5.93
N ILE A 10 5.87 8.63 5.07
CA ILE A 10 6.10 8.35 3.65
C ILE A 10 6.76 9.56 3.04
N GLU A 11 8.00 9.38 2.59
CA GLU A 11 8.71 10.44 1.87
C GLU A 11 8.35 10.38 0.39
N VAL A 12 8.38 11.54 -0.22
CA VAL A 12 8.08 11.66 -1.65
C VAL A 12 9.18 12.52 -2.29
N PHE A 13 9.31 12.39 -3.61
CA PHE A 13 10.18 13.27 -4.39
C PHE A 13 9.38 13.83 -5.56
N ASP A 14 9.83 14.95 -6.10
CA ASP A 14 9.13 15.61 -7.20
C ASP A 14 9.01 14.69 -8.41
N ASN A 15 7.81 14.63 -8.99
CA ASN A 15 7.59 13.87 -10.21
C ASN A 15 8.45 14.47 -11.33
N PRO A 16 9.40 13.72 -11.91
CA PRO A 16 10.29 14.27 -12.93
C PRO A 16 9.60 14.55 -14.27
N HIS A 17 8.39 14.00 -14.48
CA HIS A 17 7.64 14.21 -15.73
C HIS A 17 6.18 14.55 -15.42
N PRO A 18 5.93 15.75 -14.82
CA PRO A 18 4.59 16.06 -14.32
C PRO A 18 3.55 16.29 -15.41
N ARG A 19 3.98 16.47 -16.66
CA ARG A 19 3.07 16.70 -17.79
C ARG A 19 2.70 15.42 -18.52
N ARG A 20 3.25 14.29 -18.10
CA ARG A 20 2.98 13.00 -18.75
C ARG A 20 2.20 12.11 -17.82
N ASP A 21 1.20 11.43 -18.39
CA ASP A 21 0.58 10.33 -17.67
C ASP A 21 1.42 9.08 -17.89
N TYR A 22 1.80 8.43 -16.82
CA TYR A 22 2.52 7.16 -16.90
C TYR A 22 2.24 6.33 -15.66
N LEU A 23 2.48 5.03 -15.78
CA LEU A 23 2.17 4.08 -14.73
C LEU A 23 3.44 3.68 -13.99
N ILE A 24 3.41 3.79 -12.68
CA ILE A 24 4.42 3.23 -11.80
C ILE A 24 3.80 2.02 -11.12
N GLU A 25 4.52 0.91 -11.07
CA GLU A 25 4.08 -0.26 -10.35
C GLU A 25 5.20 -0.74 -9.42
N HIS A 26 4.88 -0.86 -8.14
CA HIS A 26 5.77 -1.47 -7.15
C HIS A 26 5.14 -2.76 -6.69
N VAL A 27 5.88 -3.85 -6.76
CA VAL A 27 5.42 -5.16 -6.29
C VAL A 27 6.15 -5.47 -4.99
N VAL A 28 5.37 -5.60 -3.92
CA VAL A 28 5.90 -5.95 -2.60
C VAL A 28 5.65 -7.45 -2.43
N HIS A 29 6.71 -8.23 -2.51
CA HIS A 29 6.58 -9.69 -2.48
C HIS A 29 6.31 -10.24 -1.08
N GLU A 30 6.71 -9.51 -0.05
CA GLU A 30 6.58 -9.98 1.32
C GLU A 30 5.97 -8.90 2.20
N PHE A 31 4.65 -8.90 2.29
CA PHE A 31 3.95 -8.07 3.25
C PHE A 31 3.38 -8.96 4.34
N THR A 32 3.50 -8.54 5.59
CA THR A 32 3.03 -9.33 6.74
C THR A 32 2.20 -8.47 7.68
N SER A 33 1.09 -9.01 8.11
CA SER A 33 0.30 -8.47 9.23
C SER A 33 -0.15 -9.65 10.09
N VAL A 34 -1.04 -9.42 11.04
CA VAL A 34 -1.48 -10.45 11.97
C VAL A 34 -2.99 -10.56 11.89
N CYS A 35 -3.48 -11.80 11.88
CA CYS A 35 -4.92 -12.05 11.94
C CYS A 35 -5.44 -11.62 13.31
N PRO A 36 -6.43 -10.69 13.38
CA PRO A 36 -6.91 -10.23 14.68
C PRO A 36 -7.69 -11.30 15.47
N LYS A 37 -8.13 -12.37 14.80
CA LYS A 37 -8.87 -13.45 15.45
C LYS A 37 -7.95 -14.51 16.04
N THR A 38 -6.90 -14.90 15.31
CA THR A 38 -6.06 -16.03 15.68
C THR A 38 -4.68 -15.64 16.17
N GLY A 39 -4.23 -14.42 15.90
CA GLY A 39 -2.87 -13.98 16.19
C GLY A 39 -1.81 -14.57 15.26
N GLN A 40 -2.22 -15.30 14.23
CA GLN A 40 -1.28 -15.88 13.28
C GLN A 40 -0.85 -14.85 12.26
N PRO A 41 0.39 -14.94 11.76
CA PRO A 41 0.84 -14.03 10.71
C PRO A 41 0.12 -14.29 9.40
N ASP A 42 -0.24 -13.21 8.72
CA ASP A 42 -0.80 -13.23 7.38
C ASP A 42 0.23 -12.70 6.41
N PHE A 43 0.32 -13.30 5.23
CA PHE A 43 1.30 -12.95 4.22
C PHE A 43 0.61 -12.57 2.93
N ALA A 44 1.12 -11.51 2.27
CA ALA A 44 0.55 -11.05 1.02
C ALA A 44 1.62 -10.61 0.04
N THR A 45 1.29 -10.72 -1.24
CA THR A 45 1.96 -9.98 -2.30
C THR A 45 1.11 -8.76 -2.60
N MET A 46 1.74 -7.60 -2.64
CA MET A 46 1.05 -6.34 -2.79
C MET A 46 1.49 -5.66 -4.07
N HIS A 47 0.53 -5.20 -4.86
CA HIS A 47 0.78 -4.46 -6.10
C HIS A 47 0.29 -3.04 -5.90
N ILE A 48 1.23 -2.09 -5.91
CA ILE A 48 0.93 -0.66 -5.80
C ILE A 48 1.12 -0.07 -7.18
N ARG A 49 0.04 0.35 -7.82
CA ARG A 49 0.05 0.90 -9.17
C ARG A 49 -0.49 2.31 -9.13
N TYR A 50 0.24 3.27 -9.74
CA TYR A 50 -0.28 4.63 -9.73
C TYR A 50 0.23 5.47 -10.89
N ASN A 51 -0.58 6.46 -11.25
CA ASN A 51 -0.22 7.54 -12.16
C ASN A 51 0.16 8.73 -11.29
N PRO A 52 1.43 9.12 -11.23
CA PRO A 52 1.85 10.15 -10.28
C PRO A 52 1.28 11.52 -10.65
N GLY A 53 0.93 12.28 -9.61
CA GLY A 53 0.59 13.68 -9.73
C GLY A 53 1.84 14.53 -9.53
N PRO A 54 1.89 15.37 -8.47
CA PRO A 54 3.07 16.22 -8.24
C PRO A 54 4.28 15.45 -7.72
N SER A 55 4.09 14.26 -7.15
CA SER A 55 5.16 13.57 -6.43
C SER A 55 5.13 12.07 -6.68
N CYS A 56 6.29 11.45 -6.48
CA CYS A 56 6.45 10.00 -6.49
C CYS A 56 6.84 9.50 -5.11
N ILE A 57 6.48 8.27 -4.80
CA ILE A 57 6.77 7.64 -3.50
C ILE A 57 8.24 7.24 -3.45
N GLU A 58 8.91 7.57 -2.33
CA GLU A 58 10.29 7.17 -2.09
C GLU A 58 10.29 5.77 -1.47
N LEU A 59 11.08 4.85 -2.03
CA LEU A 59 10.96 3.42 -1.73
C LEU A 59 11.46 3.02 -0.35
N LYS A 60 12.48 3.66 0.18
CA LYS A 60 12.98 3.30 1.51
C LYS A 60 11.94 3.59 2.58
N SER A 61 11.31 4.75 2.51
CA SER A 61 10.26 5.10 3.45
C SER A 61 9.04 4.20 3.29
N LEU A 62 8.72 3.81 2.05
CA LEU A 62 7.65 2.86 1.79
C LEU A 62 7.93 1.54 2.49
N LYS A 63 9.15 1.00 2.32
CA LYS A 63 9.53 -0.25 2.96
C LYS A 63 9.37 -0.17 4.48
N LEU A 64 9.87 0.89 5.09
CA LEU A 64 9.79 1.05 6.54
C LEU A 64 8.35 1.18 7.02
N TYR A 65 7.52 1.92 6.28
CA TYR A 65 6.10 2.04 6.60
C TYR A 65 5.41 0.69 6.57
N LEU A 66 5.60 -0.09 5.51
CA LEU A 66 4.95 -1.39 5.39
C LEU A 66 5.39 -2.34 6.50
N GLN A 67 6.62 -2.24 6.95
CA GLN A 67 7.12 -3.08 8.04
C GLN A 67 6.45 -2.79 9.39
N THR A 68 5.84 -1.62 9.55
CA THR A 68 5.14 -1.31 10.80
C THR A 68 3.91 -2.19 11.03
N PHE A 69 3.43 -2.87 10.00
CA PHE A 69 2.24 -3.73 10.13
C PHE A 69 2.56 -5.17 10.56
N ARG A 70 3.84 -5.54 10.69
CA ARG A 70 4.22 -6.93 10.96
C ARG A 70 3.53 -7.55 12.15
N ASP A 71 3.38 -6.78 13.22
CA ASP A 71 2.80 -7.28 14.47
C ASP A 71 1.41 -6.70 14.71
N GLU A 72 0.84 -6.05 13.71
CA GLU A 72 -0.44 -5.37 13.88
C GLU A 72 -1.59 -6.29 13.45
N GLY A 73 -2.55 -6.50 14.38
CA GLY A 73 -3.74 -7.27 14.09
C GLY A 73 -4.73 -6.44 13.29
N ILE A 74 -4.92 -6.80 12.03
CA ILE A 74 -5.77 -6.03 11.12
C ILE A 74 -6.28 -6.96 10.02
N PHE A 75 -7.55 -6.81 9.66
CA PHE A 75 -8.14 -7.61 8.58
C PHE A 75 -7.67 -7.13 7.21
N TYR A 76 -7.72 -8.03 6.21
CA TYR A 76 -7.27 -7.77 4.84
C TYR A 76 -7.92 -6.53 4.24
N GLU A 77 -9.25 -6.45 4.41
CA GLU A 77 -10.03 -5.35 3.84
C GLU A 77 -9.64 -4.00 4.44
N ASP A 78 -9.32 -4.00 5.72
CA ASP A 78 -8.95 -2.78 6.41
C ASP A 78 -7.52 -2.34 6.06
N VAL A 79 -6.56 -3.25 6.16
CA VAL A 79 -5.16 -2.89 5.93
C VAL A 79 -4.94 -2.40 4.49
N THR A 80 -5.62 -3.01 3.53
CA THR A 80 -5.51 -2.57 2.13
C THR A 80 -5.98 -1.13 1.97
N ASN A 81 -7.14 -0.80 2.56
CA ASN A 81 -7.68 0.54 2.47
C ASN A 81 -6.87 1.56 3.26
N VAL A 82 -6.38 1.20 4.44
CA VAL A 82 -5.54 2.10 5.26
C VAL A 82 -4.26 2.45 4.52
N ILE A 83 -3.61 1.47 3.92
CA ILE A 83 -2.36 1.71 3.18
C ILE A 83 -2.63 2.57 1.95
N LEU A 84 -3.69 2.28 1.21
CA LEU A 84 -4.06 3.10 0.04
C LEU A 84 -4.25 4.56 0.45
N ASP A 85 -5.00 4.81 1.51
CA ASP A 85 -5.27 6.18 1.96
C ASP A 85 -4.00 6.90 2.38
N THR A 86 -3.12 6.22 3.09
CA THR A 86 -1.84 6.81 3.53
C THR A 86 -0.96 7.18 2.35
N LEU A 87 -0.82 6.28 1.39
CA LEU A 87 0.02 6.54 0.22
C LEU A 87 -0.56 7.63 -0.67
N ALA A 88 -1.88 7.62 -0.88
CA ALA A 88 -2.54 8.63 -1.70
C ALA A 88 -2.42 10.02 -1.06
N ALA A 89 -2.56 10.10 0.26
CA ALA A 89 -2.40 11.37 0.97
C ALA A 89 -0.96 11.90 0.86
N ALA A 90 0.02 11.01 0.84
CA ALA A 90 1.42 11.41 0.80
C ALA A 90 1.84 11.93 -0.58
N CYS A 91 1.50 11.23 -1.66
CA CYS A 91 2.00 11.58 -2.99
C CYS A 91 0.97 12.23 -3.92
N ARG A 92 -0.29 12.26 -3.51
CA ARG A 92 -1.40 12.91 -4.25
C ARG A 92 -1.43 12.48 -5.71
N PRO A 93 -1.58 11.16 -5.99
CA PRO A 93 -1.58 10.66 -7.35
C PRO A 93 -2.84 11.05 -8.09
N LYS A 94 -2.78 11.07 -9.42
CA LYS A 94 -3.98 11.22 -10.24
C LYS A 94 -4.87 9.99 -10.10
N TRP A 95 -4.25 8.84 -9.94
CA TRP A 95 -4.92 7.55 -9.73
C TRP A 95 -3.95 6.62 -9.00
N MET A 96 -4.50 5.81 -8.10
CA MET A 96 -3.72 4.76 -7.43
C MET A 96 -4.60 3.58 -7.17
N GLU A 97 -4.05 2.39 -7.40
CA GLU A 97 -4.71 1.13 -7.08
C GLU A 97 -3.79 0.30 -6.20
N LEU A 98 -4.35 -0.25 -5.15
CA LEU A 98 -3.65 -1.20 -4.29
C LEU A 98 -4.36 -2.53 -4.39
N ARG A 99 -3.62 -3.57 -4.78
CA ARG A 99 -4.10 -4.94 -4.86
C ARG A 99 -3.28 -5.79 -3.91
N THR A 100 -3.95 -6.49 -3.00
CA THR A 100 -3.27 -7.39 -2.07
C THR A 100 -3.75 -8.81 -2.29
N GLU A 101 -2.80 -9.71 -2.56
CA GLU A 101 -3.05 -11.12 -2.79
C GLU A 101 -2.53 -11.90 -1.58
N TRP A 102 -3.44 -12.50 -0.83
CA TRP A 102 -3.11 -13.12 0.44
C TRP A 102 -2.89 -14.62 0.29
N SER A 103 -1.95 -15.15 1.08
CA SER A 103 -1.66 -16.58 1.08
C SER A 103 -2.90 -17.38 1.47
N VAL A 104 -3.01 -18.59 0.93
CA VAL A 104 -4.14 -19.48 1.20
C VAL A 104 -4.23 -19.77 2.70
N ARG A 105 -5.43 -19.64 3.24
CA ARG A 105 -5.75 -19.95 4.63
C ARG A 105 -7.04 -20.72 4.67
N GLY A 106 -7.01 -21.91 5.29
CA GLY A 106 -8.18 -22.75 5.36
C GLY A 106 -8.76 -23.08 3.99
N GLY A 107 -7.90 -23.18 2.99
CA GLY A 107 -8.33 -23.42 1.61
C GLY A 107 -8.87 -22.19 0.90
N ILE A 108 -8.82 -21.01 1.54
CA ILE A 108 -9.37 -19.78 0.96
C ILE A 108 -8.23 -18.87 0.53
N HIS A 109 -8.32 -18.39 -0.70
CA HIS A 109 -7.41 -17.39 -1.27
C HIS A 109 -8.19 -16.10 -1.47
N SER A 110 -7.68 -15.00 -0.91
CA SER A 110 -8.38 -13.71 -0.98
C SER A 110 -7.55 -12.67 -1.69
N VAL A 111 -8.22 -11.83 -2.46
CA VAL A 111 -7.61 -10.69 -3.15
C VAL A 111 -8.47 -9.47 -2.86
N ILE A 112 -7.83 -8.40 -2.39
CA ILE A 112 -8.50 -7.14 -2.11
C ILE A 112 -7.95 -6.10 -3.07
N VAL A 113 -8.84 -5.36 -3.73
CA VAL A 113 -8.45 -4.29 -4.66
C VAL A 113 -9.19 -3.03 -4.28
N ALA A 114 -8.45 -1.96 -4.04
CA ALA A 114 -9.02 -0.66 -3.73
C ALA A 114 -8.33 0.41 -4.59
N ALA A 115 -9.05 1.44 -4.97
CA ALA A 115 -8.51 2.46 -5.87
C ALA A 115 -8.92 3.87 -5.43
N HIS A 116 -8.10 4.83 -5.83
CA HIS A 116 -8.26 6.24 -5.55
C HIS A 116 -8.05 7.03 -6.84
N GLY A 117 -8.93 8.00 -7.10
CA GLY A 117 -8.77 8.91 -8.23
C GLY A 117 -9.33 8.38 -9.53
N GLN A 118 -8.97 9.06 -10.62
CA GLN A 118 -9.46 8.76 -11.97
C GLN A 118 -8.33 8.19 -12.81
N ARG A 119 -8.54 6.98 -13.33
CA ARG A 119 -7.53 6.30 -14.14
C ARG A 119 -7.49 6.85 -15.56
N SER A 120 -6.30 7.19 -16.04
CA SER A 120 -6.08 7.60 -17.43
C SER A 120 -4.86 6.91 -18.07
N VAL A 121 -4.33 5.90 -17.41
CA VAL A 121 -3.24 5.10 -17.96
C VAL A 121 -3.54 3.62 -17.85
#